data_ae81f2ad0c9400d693fcc2c7d02ddac0
#
_entry.id   ae81f2ad0c9400d693fcc2c7d02ddac0
#
_cell.length_a   1.000
_cell.length_b   1.000
_cell.length_c   1.000
_cell.angle_alpha   90.00
_cell.angle_beta   90.00
_cell.angle_gamma   90.00
#
_symmetry.space_group_name_H-M   'P 1'
#
loop_
_entity.id
_entity.type
_entity.pdbx_description
1 polymer ?
#
loop_
_entity_poly.entity_id
_entity_poly.type
_entity_poly.pdbx_seq_one_letter_code
_entity_poly.pdbx_strand_id
1 'polypeptide(L)'
;MTLEEELSRIGCISKSGVRVQNLAHLLNKETLKQCFHELDGSKAVGINKVTKAEYGKELDKNLDKLVSRLKGGTYFPRPSKRVYIDKPGTNKKRPLGMSCFEDKLIERAINKILVAVYEPKFLDYSYGFRPNRNCHMAISRLLSNIRGRTSFVVEADIRSCFDTIDHDKLISFLERDIADRRFIEIIRRELKAGHLEGNIYVDDLTGTVQGSGASPTLANVYLHYVLDTWFDDMRRRLGPEQRFRGVAGLVRYADDFVGTFQYEEDALKFYKELEVRFAEFGFTLAEEKTRVIEFGRFAQANLDERRRLGLTDKTQPDTFDFLGFTFYCAKARETGRFCVKVKSIGKRMQRKLNQIVAWIKKNRHSKLEVIWQHLNRVLKGYFNYYAVSGNSPSVSIFRYKIIRALFKWLNRRSQRKSYNWKGFNQMLESYPIADAHIRVDIYNYRR
;
A
#
# COMPACT_ATOMS: atom_id res chain seq x y z
N MET A 1 21.14 11.03 -25.06
CA MET A 1 20.70 11.07 -23.67
C MET A 1 19.93 9.79 -23.41
N THR A 2 20.26 9.09 -22.34
CA THR A 2 19.53 7.87 -21.93
C THR A 2 18.18 8.24 -21.33
N LEU A 3 17.25 7.28 -21.25
CA LEU A 3 15.95 7.51 -20.59
C LEU A 3 16.15 7.98 -19.13
N GLU A 4 17.10 7.42 -18.42
CA GLU A 4 17.38 7.77 -17.02
C GLU A 4 17.88 9.19 -16.83
N GLU A 5 18.74 9.66 -17.74
CA GLU A 5 19.19 11.07 -17.76
C GLU A 5 18.02 12.02 -18.05
N GLU A 6 17.14 11.67 -19.01
CA GLU A 6 15.93 12.46 -19.31
C GLU A 6 14.96 12.50 -18.12
N LEU A 7 14.69 11.38 -17.48
CA LEU A 7 13.83 11.31 -16.29
C LEU A 7 14.43 12.11 -15.13
N SER A 8 15.75 12.06 -14.94
CA SER A 8 16.45 12.88 -13.93
C SER A 8 16.30 14.38 -14.21
N ARG A 9 16.48 14.81 -15.47
CA ARG A 9 16.27 16.19 -15.91
C ARG A 9 14.83 16.66 -15.65
N ILE A 10 13.85 15.82 -15.96
CA ILE A 10 12.42 16.09 -15.68
C ILE A 10 12.21 16.32 -14.19
N GLY A 11 12.79 15.47 -13.34
CA GLY A 11 12.71 15.64 -11.89
C GLY A 11 13.28 16.97 -11.40
N CYS A 12 14.41 17.41 -11.94
CA CYS A 12 14.99 18.73 -11.63
C CYS A 12 14.08 19.88 -12.05
N ILE A 13 13.50 19.84 -13.26
CA ILE A 13 12.55 20.85 -13.75
C ILE A 13 11.29 20.86 -12.86
N SER A 14 10.74 19.71 -12.55
CA SER A 14 9.56 19.61 -11.70
C SER A 14 9.80 20.19 -10.30
N LYS A 15 10.98 19.94 -9.73
CA LYS A 15 11.38 20.46 -8.41
C LYS A 15 11.45 22.00 -8.39
N SER A 16 11.81 22.64 -9.50
CA SER A 16 11.84 24.10 -9.61
C SER A 16 10.46 24.76 -9.71
N GLY A 17 9.38 23.97 -9.75
CA GLY A 17 8.00 24.47 -9.85
C GLY A 17 7.58 24.84 -11.28
N VAL A 18 8.45 24.65 -12.26
CA VAL A 18 8.14 24.89 -13.68
C VAL A 18 7.31 23.72 -14.22
N ARG A 19 6.30 24.01 -15.03
CA ARG A 19 5.51 23.01 -15.74
C ARG A 19 6.36 22.24 -16.74
N VAL A 20 6.33 20.92 -16.65
CA VAL A 20 7.13 20.05 -17.52
C VAL A 20 6.49 19.94 -18.90
N GLN A 21 7.32 20.04 -19.93
CA GLN A 21 6.92 19.95 -21.34
C GLN A 21 7.62 18.78 -22.04
N ASN A 22 7.17 18.47 -23.26
CA ASN A 22 7.81 17.49 -24.13
C ASN A 22 7.96 16.09 -23.48
N LEU A 23 6.88 15.55 -22.89
CA LEU A 23 6.86 14.22 -22.27
C LEU A 23 6.45 13.13 -23.24
N ALA A 24 5.55 13.44 -24.19
CA ALA A 24 5.02 12.47 -25.13
C ALA A 24 6.11 11.87 -26.05
N HIS A 25 7.20 12.57 -26.30
CA HIS A 25 8.32 12.04 -27.11
C HIS A 25 9.08 10.91 -26.41
N LEU A 26 8.97 10.81 -25.08
CA LEU A 26 9.55 9.71 -24.30
C LEU A 26 8.80 8.38 -24.48
N LEU A 27 7.60 8.41 -25.05
CA LEU A 27 6.87 7.19 -25.45
C LEU A 27 7.40 6.71 -26.81
N ASN A 28 8.71 6.48 -26.91
CA ASN A 28 9.43 6.05 -28.09
C ASN A 28 9.80 4.57 -28.04
N LYS A 29 10.36 4.05 -29.13
CA LYS A 29 10.68 2.62 -29.27
C LYS A 29 11.66 2.14 -28.19
N GLU A 30 12.68 2.92 -27.88
CA GLU A 30 13.71 2.57 -26.91
C GLU A 30 13.13 2.44 -25.51
N THR A 31 12.34 3.43 -25.09
CA THR A 31 11.65 3.39 -23.80
C THR A 31 10.68 2.21 -23.68
N LEU A 32 9.89 1.97 -24.74
CA LEU A 32 8.94 0.85 -24.74
C LEU A 32 9.64 -0.52 -24.78
N LYS A 33 10.79 -0.61 -25.44
CA LYS A 33 11.62 -1.82 -25.44
C LYS A 33 12.21 -2.08 -24.04
N GLN A 34 12.66 -1.05 -23.34
CA GLN A 34 13.07 -1.17 -21.94
C GLN A 34 11.91 -1.63 -21.05
N CYS A 35 10.72 -1.03 -21.21
CA CYS A 35 9.52 -1.44 -20.47
C CYS A 35 9.15 -2.90 -20.77
N PHE A 36 9.31 -3.37 -22.02
CA PHE A 36 9.08 -4.77 -22.37
C PHE A 36 9.98 -5.71 -21.58
N HIS A 37 11.26 -5.42 -21.44
CA HIS A 37 12.19 -6.26 -20.67
C HIS A 37 11.89 -6.26 -19.18
N GLU A 38 11.42 -5.14 -18.62
CA GLU A 38 11.08 -5.01 -17.19
C GLU A 38 9.77 -5.71 -16.81
N LEU A 39 8.82 -5.84 -17.72
CA LEU A 39 7.52 -6.44 -17.42
C LEU A 39 7.65 -7.96 -17.18
N ASP A 40 6.97 -8.44 -16.14
CA ASP A 40 6.88 -9.86 -15.81
C ASP A 40 5.95 -10.58 -16.81
N GLY A 41 6.50 -11.54 -17.56
CA GLY A 41 5.76 -12.34 -18.52
C GLY A 41 4.79 -13.36 -17.92
N SER A 42 4.85 -13.62 -16.61
CA SER A 42 3.92 -14.52 -15.90
C SER A 42 2.58 -13.89 -15.55
N LYS A 43 2.43 -12.57 -15.75
CA LYS A 43 1.20 -11.84 -15.42
C LYS A 43 0.06 -12.18 -16.36
N ALA A 44 -1.17 -12.10 -15.82
CA ALA A 44 -2.39 -12.38 -16.56
C ALA A 44 -2.52 -11.53 -17.84
N VAL A 45 -3.08 -12.12 -18.90
CA VAL A 45 -3.29 -11.47 -20.19
C VAL A 45 -4.60 -10.69 -20.23
N GLY A 46 -4.66 -9.65 -21.06
CA GLY A 46 -5.88 -8.87 -21.31
C GLY A 46 -6.87 -9.58 -22.23
N ILE A 47 -7.83 -8.82 -22.74
CA ILE A 47 -8.94 -9.32 -23.58
C ILE A 47 -8.49 -9.98 -24.89
N ASN A 48 -7.38 -9.50 -25.47
CA ASN A 48 -6.81 -10.03 -26.71
C ASN A 48 -5.97 -11.31 -26.52
N LYS A 49 -5.81 -11.77 -25.27
CA LYS A 49 -5.06 -12.98 -24.87
C LYS A 49 -3.59 -13.00 -25.28
N VAL A 50 -3.01 -11.90 -25.77
CA VAL A 50 -1.61 -11.82 -26.20
C VAL A 50 -0.71 -11.84 -24.96
N THR A 51 0.22 -12.80 -24.94
CA THR A 51 1.26 -12.94 -23.90
C THR A 51 2.49 -12.10 -24.22
N LYS A 52 3.36 -11.89 -23.21
CA LYS A 52 4.67 -11.26 -23.43
C LYS A 52 5.50 -12.01 -24.47
N ALA A 53 5.48 -13.35 -24.42
CA ALA A 53 6.25 -14.20 -25.35
C ALA A 53 5.74 -14.06 -26.81
N GLU A 54 4.43 -14.03 -27.01
CA GLU A 54 3.83 -13.81 -28.33
C GLU A 54 4.12 -12.42 -28.88
N TYR A 55 3.95 -11.37 -28.06
CA TYR A 55 4.27 -10.01 -28.47
C TYR A 55 5.75 -9.84 -28.81
N GLY A 56 6.63 -10.55 -28.09
CA GLY A 56 8.07 -10.53 -28.28
C GLY A 56 8.58 -11.20 -29.55
N LYS A 57 7.80 -12.07 -30.22
CA LYS A 57 8.20 -12.73 -31.48
C LYS A 57 8.49 -11.73 -32.61
N GLU A 58 7.71 -10.63 -32.64
CA GLU A 58 7.89 -9.55 -33.63
C GLU A 58 8.05 -8.20 -32.89
N LEU A 59 8.87 -8.15 -31.83
CA LEU A 59 8.94 -7.02 -30.90
C LEU A 59 9.18 -5.69 -31.63
N ASP A 60 10.21 -5.61 -32.47
CA ASP A 60 10.58 -4.35 -33.13
C ASP A 60 9.45 -3.84 -34.04
N LYS A 61 8.83 -4.74 -34.83
CA LYS A 61 7.70 -4.41 -35.70
C LYS A 61 6.46 -3.97 -34.91
N ASN A 62 6.16 -4.64 -33.80
CA ASN A 62 5.04 -4.28 -32.92
C ASN A 62 5.26 -2.91 -32.27
N LEU A 63 6.48 -2.64 -31.80
CA LEU A 63 6.84 -1.36 -31.23
C LEU A 63 6.81 -0.22 -32.27
N ASP A 64 7.29 -0.46 -33.50
CA ASP A 64 7.23 0.55 -34.58
C ASP A 64 5.79 0.94 -34.92
N LYS A 65 4.87 -0.04 -34.99
CA LYS A 65 3.44 0.21 -35.17
C LYS A 65 2.83 0.97 -34.01
N LEU A 66 3.19 0.60 -32.77
CA LEU A 66 2.67 1.27 -31.56
C LEU A 66 3.15 2.73 -31.51
N VAL A 67 4.44 3.00 -31.74
CA VAL A 67 5.00 4.35 -31.75
C VAL A 67 4.38 5.19 -32.88
N SER A 68 4.15 4.61 -34.07
CA SER A 68 3.46 5.30 -35.15
C SER A 68 2.05 5.73 -34.75
N ARG A 69 1.27 4.87 -34.09
CA ARG A 69 -0.07 5.23 -33.59
C ARG A 69 -0.02 6.30 -32.50
N LEU A 70 0.96 6.24 -31.60
CA LEU A 70 1.17 7.28 -30.58
C LEU A 70 1.49 8.62 -31.21
N LYS A 71 2.44 8.67 -32.17
CA LYS A 71 2.81 9.89 -32.89
C LYS A 71 1.66 10.46 -33.74
N GLY A 72 0.91 9.59 -34.38
CA GLY A 72 -0.26 9.98 -35.20
C GLY A 72 -1.52 10.30 -34.40
N GLY A 73 -1.49 10.16 -33.06
CA GLY A 73 -2.67 10.42 -32.23
C GLY A 73 -3.80 9.39 -32.40
N THR A 74 -3.53 8.24 -33.00
CA THR A 74 -4.48 7.15 -33.28
C THR A 74 -4.37 5.98 -32.29
N TYR A 75 -3.57 6.14 -31.23
CA TYR A 75 -3.54 5.17 -30.16
C TYR A 75 -4.75 5.33 -29.26
N PHE A 76 -5.51 4.24 -29.12
CA PHE A 76 -6.58 4.10 -28.14
C PHE A 76 -6.34 2.79 -27.37
N PRO A 77 -6.27 2.86 -26.03
CA PRO A 77 -6.12 1.67 -25.20
C PRO A 77 -7.36 0.79 -25.31
N ARG A 78 -7.16 -0.50 -25.18
CA ARG A 78 -8.28 -1.46 -25.20
C ARG A 78 -8.92 -1.54 -23.81
N PRO A 79 -10.21 -1.86 -23.72
CA PRO A 79 -10.86 -2.11 -22.44
C PRO A 79 -10.11 -3.15 -21.62
N SER A 80 -10.00 -2.93 -20.32
CA SER A 80 -9.39 -3.92 -19.43
C SER A 80 -10.34 -5.09 -19.17
N LYS A 81 -9.81 -6.29 -18.96
CA LYS A 81 -10.62 -7.45 -18.54
C LYS A 81 -10.80 -7.40 -17.02
N ARG A 82 -12.03 -7.26 -16.53
CA ARG A 82 -12.34 -7.26 -15.10
C ARG A 82 -12.39 -8.69 -14.54
N VAL A 83 -11.70 -8.90 -13.43
CA VAL A 83 -11.71 -10.15 -12.67
C VAL A 83 -11.85 -9.82 -11.18
N TYR A 84 -12.61 -10.63 -10.47
CA TYR A 84 -12.83 -10.45 -9.05
C TYR A 84 -11.96 -11.40 -8.23
N ILE A 85 -11.18 -10.86 -7.29
CA ILE A 85 -10.44 -11.63 -6.29
C ILE A 85 -11.03 -11.43 -4.90
N ASP A 86 -11.02 -12.46 -4.07
CA ASP A 86 -11.55 -12.35 -2.72
C ASP A 86 -10.75 -11.35 -1.89
N LYS A 87 -11.44 -10.37 -1.29
CA LYS A 87 -10.81 -9.45 -0.34
C LYS A 87 -10.54 -10.21 0.96
N PRO A 88 -9.28 -10.37 1.36
CA PRO A 88 -8.94 -11.18 2.52
C PRO A 88 -9.70 -10.74 3.77
N GLY A 89 -10.52 -11.64 4.35
CA GLY A 89 -11.22 -11.46 5.62
C GLY A 89 -12.58 -10.80 5.54
N THR A 90 -13.13 -10.71 4.37
CA THR A 90 -14.49 -10.27 4.13
C THR A 90 -15.11 -11.17 3.07
N ASN A 91 -16.43 -11.17 2.98
CA ASN A 91 -17.14 -11.80 1.85
C ASN A 91 -17.16 -10.88 0.59
N LYS A 92 -16.47 -9.75 0.65
CA LYS A 92 -16.40 -8.79 -0.47
C LYS A 92 -15.29 -9.20 -1.43
N LYS A 93 -15.52 -8.96 -2.71
CA LYS A 93 -14.53 -9.15 -3.77
C LYS A 93 -13.88 -7.80 -4.14
N ARG A 94 -12.63 -7.87 -4.60
CA ARG A 94 -11.90 -6.71 -5.15
C ARG A 94 -11.85 -6.86 -6.65
N PRO A 95 -12.35 -5.89 -7.43
CA PRO A 95 -12.20 -5.89 -8.88
C PRO A 95 -10.71 -5.65 -9.23
N LEU A 96 -10.20 -6.39 -10.20
CA LEU A 96 -8.90 -6.15 -10.82
C LEU A 96 -9.10 -6.04 -12.32
N GLY A 97 -8.54 -5.01 -12.95
CA GLY A 97 -8.47 -4.86 -14.38
C GLY A 97 -7.17 -5.46 -14.93
N MET A 98 -7.29 -6.22 -16.00
CA MET A 98 -6.15 -6.79 -16.73
C MET A 98 -6.08 -6.13 -18.10
N SER A 99 -5.15 -5.19 -18.27
CA SER A 99 -4.88 -4.51 -19.54
C SER A 99 -4.26 -5.48 -20.56
N CYS A 100 -4.42 -5.19 -21.84
CA CYS A 100 -3.71 -5.89 -22.90
C CYS A 100 -2.21 -5.65 -22.78
N PHE A 101 -1.40 -6.56 -23.33
CA PHE A 101 0.06 -6.48 -23.15
C PHE A 101 0.66 -5.18 -23.71
N GLU A 102 0.16 -4.72 -24.84
CA GLU A 102 0.57 -3.45 -25.47
C GLU A 102 0.26 -2.24 -24.58
N ASP A 103 -0.94 -2.21 -23.98
CA ASP A 103 -1.36 -1.14 -23.08
C ASP A 103 -0.50 -1.15 -21.79
N LYS A 104 -0.13 -2.32 -21.27
CA LYS A 104 0.81 -2.42 -20.13
C LYS A 104 2.18 -1.79 -20.41
N LEU A 105 2.66 -1.81 -21.66
CA LEU A 105 3.89 -1.12 -22.03
C LEU A 105 3.74 0.40 -21.89
N ILE A 106 2.63 0.92 -22.39
CA ILE A 106 2.32 2.36 -22.29
C ILE A 106 2.11 2.77 -20.84
N GLU A 107 1.28 2.04 -20.08
CA GLU A 107 1.07 2.27 -18.64
C GLU A 107 2.41 2.31 -17.87
N ARG A 108 3.33 1.38 -18.20
CA ARG A 108 4.65 1.33 -17.56
C ARG A 108 5.51 2.54 -17.91
N ALA A 109 5.50 2.98 -19.18
CA ALA A 109 6.24 4.16 -19.62
C ALA A 109 5.64 5.45 -19.01
N ILE A 110 4.31 5.60 -19.03
CA ILE A 110 3.61 6.70 -18.36
C ILE A 110 3.98 6.75 -16.88
N ASN A 111 3.97 5.61 -16.19
CA ASN A 111 4.33 5.53 -14.78
C ASN A 111 5.75 6.03 -14.51
N LYS A 112 6.74 5.65 -15.32
CA LYS A 112 8.13 6.13 -15.19
C LYS A 112 8.20 7.67 -15.30
N ILE A 113 7.51 8.23 -16.29
CA ILE A 113 7.46 9.68 -16.52
C ILE A 113 6.75 10.38 -15.35
N LEU A 114 5.59 9.90 -14.93
CA LEU A 114 4.85 10.47 -13.79
C LEU A 114 5.65 10.41 -12.48
N VAL A 115 6.37 9.33 -12.24
CA VAL A 115 7.25 9.22 -11.07
C VAL A 115 8.34 10.29 -11.14
N ALA A 116 8.96 10.53 -12.29
CA ALA A 116 9.98 11.58 -12.44
C ALA A 116 9.40 12.98 -12.19
N VAL A 117 8.16 13.24 -12.62
CA VAL A 117 7.47 14.52 -12.40
C VAL A 117 7.08 14.71 -10.94
N TYR A 118 6.50 13.68 -10.30
CA TYR A 118 5.82 13.86 -9.01
C TYR A 118 6.64 13.45 -7.79
N GLU A 119 7.65 12.57 -7.91
CA GLU A 119 8.47 12.21 -6.75
C GLU A 119 9.13 13.41 -6.06
N PRO A 120 9.63 14.44 -6.78
CA PRO A 120 10.15 15.66 -6.16
C PRO A 120 9.10 16.53 -5.45
N LYS A 121 7.82 16.38 -5.79
CA LYS A 121 6.70 17.17 -5.25
C LYS A 121 6.02 16.50 -4.05
N PHE A 122 5.98 15.16 -4.04
CA PHE A 122 5.33 14.42 -2.97
C PHE A 122 5.94 14.72 -1.61
N LEU A 123 5.07 14.97 -0.63
CA LEU A 123 5.49 15.31 0.72
C LEU A 123 6.06 14.10 1.48
N ASP A 124 6.89 14.37 2.48
CA ASP A 124 7.67 13.34 3.20
C ASP A 124 6.85 12.35 4.01
N TYR A 125 5.60 12.64 4.28
CA TYR A 125 4.69 11.75 5.00
C TYR A 125 3.82 10.86 4.12
N SER A 126 4.01 10.91 2.79
CA SER A 126 3.42 9.97 1.83
C SER A 126 4.42 8.88 1.46
N TYR A 127 4.03 7.60 1.59
CA TYR A 127 4.95 6.45 1.46
C TYR A 127 4.54 5.41 0.41
N GLY A 128 3.24 5.18 0.21
CA GLY A 128 2.76 4.10 -0.65
C GLY A 128 3.09 4.31 -2.12
N PHE A 129 3.50 3.25 -2.82
CA PHE A 129 3.80 3.24 -4.25
C PHE A 129 4.88 4.22 -4.72
N ARG A 130 5.74 4.68 -3.82
CA ARG A 130 6.84 5.59 -4.12
C ARG A 130 8.19 4.84 -4.13
N PRO A 131 9.12 5.21 -5.03
CA PRO A 131 10.48 4.65 -5.03
C PRO A 131 11.17 4.84 -3.68
N ASN A 132 11.94 3.82 -3.26
CA ASN A 132 12.74 3.86 -2.03
C ASN A 132 11.95 4.12 -0.73
N ARG A 133 10.61 3.98 -0.77
CA ARG A 133 9.75 4.07 0.41
C ARG A 133 9.05 2.75 0.67
N ASN A 134 8.82 2.43 1.94
CA ASN A 134 8.20 1.17 2.35
C ASN A 134 7.31 1.32 3.58
N CYS A 135 6.58 0.26 3.92
CA CYS A 135 5.67 0.23 5.07
C CYS A 135 6.37 0.49 6.40
N HIS A 136 7.58 -0.05 6.59
CA HIS A 136 8.31 0.13 7.85
C HIS A 136 8.75 1.58 8.07
N MET A 137 9.07 2.31 7.00
CA MET A 137 9.35 3.75 7.08
C MET A 137 8.11 4.54 7.51
N ALA A 138 6.94 4.20 6.96
CA ALA A 138 5.68 4.82 7.34
C ALA A 138 5.36 4.57 8.83
N ILE A 139 5.52 3.32 9.28
CA ILE A 139 5.33 2.92 10.69
C ILE A 139 6.31 3.67 11.60
N SER A 140 7.58 3.73 11.25
CA SER A 140 8.60 4.46 12.02
C SER A 140 8.27 5.95 12.12
N ARG A 141 7.83 6.57 11.02
CA ARG A 141 7.38 7.97 11.03
C ARG A 141 6.19 8.19 11.95
N LEU A 142 5.20 7.29 11.91
CA LEU A 142 4.03 7.35 12.78
C LEU A 142 4.43 7.24 14.26
N LEU A 143 5.31 6.30 14.62
CA LEU A 143 5.86 6.16 15.96
C LEU A 143 6.61 7.42 16.41
N SER A 144 7.37 8.05 15.50
CA SER A 144 8.06 9.31 15.78
C SER A 144 7.08 10.46 16.07
N ASN A 145 6.00 10.57 15.29
CA ASN A 145 4.97 11.58 15.52
C ASN A 145 4.33 11.39 16.91
N ILE A 146 3.96 10.16 17.28
CA ILE A 146 3.26 9.87 18.54
C ILE A 146 4.17 10.05 19.77
N ARG A 147 5.46 9.78 19.66
CA ARG A 147 6.42 10.00 20.76
C ARG A 147 6.52 11.47 21.20
N GLY A 148 6.17 12.39 20.31
CA GLY A 148 6.22 13.82 20.58
C GLY A 148 5.11 14.30 21.51
N ARG A 149 4.32 15.25 21.03
CA ARG A 149 3.22 15.89 21.78
C ARG A 149 1.84 15.37 21.39
N THR A 150 1.76 14.22 20.67
CA THR A 150 0.48 13.65 20.25
C THR A 150 -0.32 13.15 21.44
N SER A 151 -1.59 13.53 21.48
CA SER A 151 -2.59 13.04 22.44
C SER A 151 -3.84 12.50 21.75
N PHE A 152 -4.02 12.78 20.46
CA PHE A 152 -5.16 12.30 19.65
C PHE A 152 -4.70 11.76 18.31
N VAL A 153 -5.36 10.71 17.86
CA VAL A 153 -5.12 10.07 16.57
C VAL A 153 -6.44 10.01 15.80
N VAL A 154 -6.40 10.38 14.52
CA VAL A 154 -7.49 10.17 13.59
C VAL A 154 -7.10 9.03 12.66
N GLU A 155 -7.74 7.87 12.83
CA GLU A 155 -7.68 6.74 11.92
C GLU A 155 -8.76 6.95 10.87
N ALA A 156 -8.41 6.93 9.57
CA ALA A 156 -9.37 7.12 8.49
C ALA A 156 -9.07 6.21 7.30
N ASP A 157 -10.14 5.74 6.64
CA ASP A 157 -10.09 4.87 5.45
C ASP A 157 -11.02 5.45 4.36
N ILE A 158 -10.55 5.48 3.12
CA ILE A 158 -11.34 5.96 1.98
C ILE A 158 -12.12 4.80 1.40
N ARG A 159 -13.44 4.95 1.24
CA ARG A 159 -14.28 3.93 0.63
C ARG A 159 -14.02 3.85 -0.88
N SER A 160 -13.52 2.68 -1.35
CA SER A 160 -13.27 2.42 -2.78
C SER A 160 -12.43 3.49 -3.49
N CYS A 161 -11.38 4.00 -2.88
CA CYS A 161 -10.56 5.13 -3.34
C CYS A 161 -10.24 5.07 -4.86
N PHE A 162 -9.80 3.93 -5.37
CA PHE A 162 -9.45 3.78 -6.78
C PHE A 162 -10.64 3.85 -7.73
N ASP A 163 -11.83 3.46 -7.26
CA ASP A 163 -13.04 3.41 -8.08
C ASP A 163 -13.79 4.76 -8.13
N THR A 164 -13.40 5.73 -7.29
CA THR A 164 -14.10 7.00 -7.10
C THR A 164 -13.28 8.24 -7.52
N ILE A 165 -12.07 8.05 -8.05
CA ILE A 165 -11.26 9.16 -8.56
C ILE A 165 -11.98 9.83 -9.75
N ASP A 166 -12.23 11.13 -9.63
CA ASP A 166 -12.82 11.94 -10.69
C ASP A 166 -11.76 12.21 -11.77
N HIS A 167 -12.07 11.81 -13.03
CA HIS A 167 -11.14 11.92 -14.15
C HIS A 167 -10.80 13.36 -14.49
N ASP A 168 -11.79 14.25 -14.51
CA ASP A 168 -11.57 15.65 -14.92
C ASP A 168 -10.76 16.41 -13.86
N LYS A 169 -11.01 16.15 -12.58
CA LYS A 169 -10.21 16.69 -11.48
C LYS A 169 -8.79 16.15 -11.51
N LEU A 170 -8.60 14.84 -11.74
CA LEU A 170 -7.27 14.24 -11.88
C LEU A 170 -6.50 14.89 -13.04
N ILE A 171 -7.14 15.05 -14.20
CA ILE A 171 -6.52 15.70 -15.34
C ILE A 171 -6.18 17.17 -15.02
N SER A 172 -7.07 17.90 -14.35
CA SER A 172 -6.80 19.27 -13.93
C SER A 172 -5.55 19.36 -13.00
N PHE A 173 -5.36 18.39 -12.12
CA PHE A 173 -4.15 18.31 -11.28
C PHE A 173 -2.90 18.04 -12.11
N LEU A 174 -2.98 17.11 -13.07
CA LEU A 174 -1.85 16.84 -13.96
C LEU A 174 -1.48 18.07 -14.80
N GLU A 175 -2.47 18.82 -15.30
CA GLU A 175 -2.27 20.03 -16.09
C GLU A 175 -1.64 21.20 -15.30
N ARG A 176 -1.70 21.18 -13.97
CA ARG A 176 -0.95 22.14 -13.12
C ARG A 176 0.57 22.02 -13.30
N ASP A 177 1.05 20.79 -13.48
CA ASP A 177 2.47 20.45 -13.45
C ASP A 177 3.01 20.08 -14.84
N ILE A 178 2.14 19.66 -15.74
CA ILE A 178 2.49 19.16 -17.07
C ILE A 178 1.84 20.07 -18.12
N ALA A 179 2.66 20.61 -19.01
CA ALA A 179 2.20 21.46 -20.13
C ALA A 179 2.06 20.68 -21.45
N ASP A 180 2.47 19.39 -21.49
CA ASP A 180 2.38 18.56 -22.68
C ASP A 180 0.97 18.00 -22.87
N ARG A 181 0.17 18.66 -23.71
CA ARG A 181 -1.21 18.28 -24.01
C ARG A 181 -1.32 16.88 -24.62
N ARG A 182 -0.32 16.45 -25.43
CA ARG A 182 -0.34 15.11 -26.05
C ARG A 182 -0.17 14.02 -24.99
N PHE A 183 0.72 14.22 -24.06
CA PHE A 183 0.92 13.29 -22.95
C PHE A 183 -0.32 13.20 -22.07
N ILE A 184 -0.94 14.32 -21.72
CA ILE A 184 -2.19 14.38 -20.94
C ILE A 184 -3.31 13.66 -21.69
N GLU A 185 -3.44 13.87 -23.01
CA GLU A 185 -4.49 13.21 -23.81
C GLU A 185 -4.33 11.66 -23.82
N ILE A 186 -3.11 11.14 -23.83
CA ILE A 186 -2.87 9.70 -23.73
C ILE A 186 -3.37 9.19 -22.36
N ILE A 187 -3.08 9.89 -21.27
CA ILE A 187 -3.58 9.53 -19.93
C ILE A 187 -5.11 9.61 -19.90
N ARG A 188 -5.72 10.62 -20.49
CA ARG A 188 -7.18 10.77 -20.57
C ARG A 188 -7.83 9.57 -21.28
N ARG A 189 -7.21 9.09 -22.36
CA ARG A 189 -7.67 7.89 -23.09
C ARG A 189 -7.51 6.62 -22.25
N GLU A 190 -6.42 6.48 -21.52
CA GLU A 190 -6.21 5.36 -20.58
C GLU A 190 -7.30 5.33 -19.48
N LEU A 191 -7.65 6.47 -18.93
CA LEU A 191 -8.71 6.57 -17.91
C LEU A 191 -10.11 6.22 -18.48
N LYS A 192 -10.36 6.57 -19.73
CA LYS A 192 -11.66 6.34 -20.43
C LYS A 192 -11.73 5.01 -21.18
N ALA A 193 -10.73 4.15 -21.09
CA ALA A 193 -10.72 2.89 -21.85
C ALA A 193 -11.82 1.90 -21.44
N GLY A 194 -12.40 2.05 -20.26
CA GLY A 194 -13.44 1.17 -19.73
C GLY A 194 -12.94 -0.24 -19.44
N HIS A 195 -13.88 -1.13 -19.14
CA HIS A 195 -13.57 -2.53 -18.89
C HIS A 195 -14.65 -3.47 -19.44
N LEU A 196 -14.24 -4.73 -19.62
CA LEU A 196 -15.16 -5.83 -19.93
C LEU A 196 -15.42 -6.66 -18.67
N GLU A 197 -16.70 -6.76 -18.31
CA GLU A 197 -17.20 -7.68 -17.29
C GLU A 197 -17.90 -8.85 -17.99
N GLY A 198 -17.23 -10.00 -18.04
CA GLY A 198 -17.62 -11.06 -18.97
C GLY A 198 -17.49 -10.60 -20.42
N ASN A 199 -18.62 -10.48 -21.13
CA ASN A 199 -18.68 -9.98 -22.52
C ASN A 199 -19.37 -8.60 -22.62
N ILE A 200 -19.68 -7.96 -21.49
CA ILE A 200 -20.37 -6.67 -21.46
C ILE A 200 -19.31 -5.57 -21.29
N TYR A 201 -19.33 -4.59 -22.18
CA TYR A 201 -18.52 -3.39 -22.04
C TYR A 201 -19.17 -2.45 -21.04
N VAL A 202 -18.35 -1.96 -20.09
CA VAL A 202 -18.76 -0.97 -19.11
C VAL A 202 -17.83 0.24 -19.24
N ASP A 203 -18.43 1.40 -19.40
CA ASP A 203 -17.70 2.66 -19.49
C ASP A 203 -17.29 3.12 -18.08
N ASP A 204 -16.01 3.46 -17.91
CA ASP A 204 -15.50 3.97 -16.64
C ASP A 204 -15.60 5.50 -16.64
N LEU A 205 -16.68 6.04 -16.06
CA LEU A 205 -16.87 7.50 -15.89
C LEU A 205 -16.01 8.07 -14.77
N THR A 206 -15.63 7.24 -13.80
CA THR A 206 -14.78 7.56 -12.66
C THR A 206 -13.84 6.40 -12.36
N GLY A 207 -12.82 6.68 -11.59
CA GLY A 207 -11.90 5.67 -11.08
C GLY A 207 -10.69 5.41 -11.97
N THR A 208 -9.75 4.71 -11.40
CA THR A 208 -8.56 4.20 -12.10
C THR A 208 -8.55 2.68 -12.02
N VAL A 209 -8.18 2.02 -13.11
CA VAL A 209 -8.19 0.55 -13.18
C VAL A 209 -7.26 -0.04 -12.12
N GLN A 210 -7.83 -0.74 -11.13
CA GLN A 210 -7.03 -1.49 -10.15
C GLN A 210 -6.27 -2.60 -10.87
N GLY A 211 -4.95 -2.46 -10.97
CA GLY A 211 -4.09 -3.41 -11.67
C GLY A 211 -3.35 -2.82 -12.88
N SER A 212 -3.72 -1.63 -13.36
CA SER A 212 -2.91 -0.88 -14.32
C SER A 212 -1.59 -0.42 -13.72
N GLY A 213 -0.55 -0.35 -14.54
CA GLY A 213 0.79 0.05 -14.13
C GLY A 213 0.91 1.51 -13.71
N ALA A 214 0.04 2.41 -14.17
CA ALA A 214 0.06 3.84 -13.88
C ALA A 214 -0.89 4.25 -12.74
N SER A 215 -1.94 3.49 -12.48
CA SER A 215 -3.00 3.82 -11.51
C SER A 215 -2.48 4.15 -10.09
N PRO A 216 -1.49 3.45 -9.52
CA PRO A 216 -0.98 3.79 -8.20
C PRO A 216 -0.36 5.19 -8.12
N THR A 217 0.37 5.61 -9.16
CA THR A 217 0.97 6.94 -9.22
C THR A 217 -0.08 8.02 -9.46
N LEU A 218 -1.06 7.76 -10.34
CA LEU A 218 -2.19 8.67 -10.57
C LEU A 218 -3.03 8.87 -9.30
N ALA A 219 -3.30 7.82 -8.54
CA ALA A 219 -3.97 7.91 -7.24
C ALA A 219 -3.14 8.71 -6.23
N ASN A 220 -1.81 8.54 -6.22
CA ASN A 220 -0.94 9.34 -5.38
C ASN A 220 -0.94 10.82 -5.77
N VAL A 221 -0.99 11.15 -7.07
CA VAL A 221 -1.14 12.54 -7.56
C VAL A 221 -2.46 13.13 -7.06
N TYR A 222 -3.55 12.40 -7.20
CA TYR A 222 -4.86 12.85 -6.73
C TYR A 222 -4.86 13.14 -5.22
N LEU A 223 -4.41 12.17 -4.42
CA LEU A 223 -4.33 12.32 -2.97
C LEU A 223 -3.32 13.37 -2.52
N HIS A 224 -2.27 13.63 -3.30
CA HIS A 224 -1.34 14.71 -3.03
C HIS A 224 -2.03 16.07 -3.00
N TYR A 225 -2.90 16.34 -4.00
CA TYR A 225 -3.63 17.62 -4.07
C TYR A 225 -4.87 17.65 -3.16
N VAL A 226 -5.56 16.53 -3.01
CA VAL A 226 -6.78 16.47 -2.20
C VAL A 226 -6.47 16.46 -0.70
N LEU A 227 -5.49 15.66 -0.28
CA LEU A 227 -5.19 15.43 1.14
C LEU A 227 -3.86 16.06 1.57
N ASP A 228 -2.76 15.74 0.87
CA ASP A 228 -1.42 16.03 1.40
C ASP A 228 -1.14 17.54 1.46
N THR A 229 -1.34 18.28 0.36
CA THR A 229 -1.11 19.73 0.31
C THR A 229 -2.10 20.48 1.18
N TRP A 230 -3.37 20.06 1.18
CA TRP A 230 -4.39 20.65 2.04
C TRP A 230 -4.05 20.49 3.53
N PHE A 231 -3.61 19.31 3.96
CA PHE A 231 -3.16 19.10 5.34
C PHE A 231 -1.93 19.97 5.69
N ASP A 232 -0.99 20.12 4.76
CA ASP A 232 0.20 20.97 4.98
C ASP A 232 -0.18 22.45 5.07
N ASP A 233 -1.17 22.90 4.30
CA ASP A 233 -1.72 24.25 4.39
C ASP A 233 -2.39 24.50 5.74
N MET A 234 -3.25 23.61 6.21
CA MET A 234 -3.84 23.68 7.57
C MET A 234 -2.77 23.71 8.66
N ARG A 235 -1.66 23.06 8.46
CA ARG A 235 -0.55 23.01 9.42
C ARG A 235 0.32 24.26 9.41
N ARG A 236 0.52 24.91 8.26
CA ARG A 236 1.58 25.90 8.08
C ARG A 236 1.15 27.24 7.50
N ARG A 237 0.23 27.26 6.53
CA ARG A 237 0.02 28.40 5.62
C ARG A 237 -1.25 29.17 5.86
N LEU A 238 -2.28 28.55 6.42
CA LEU A 238 -3.56 29.21 6.67
C LEU A 238 -3.48 30.18 7.84
N GLY A 239 -4.43 31.12 7.92
CA GLY A 239 -4.56 32.06 9.00
C GLY A 239 -4.77 31.39 10.38
N PRO A 240 -4.61 32.10 11.50
CA PRO A 240 -4.67 31.53 12.85
C PRO A 240 -5.93 30.71 13.13
N GLU A 241 -7.09 31.15 12.62
CA GLU A 241 -8.38 30.47 12.83
C GLU A 241 -8.51 29.16 12.03
N GLN A 242 -7.86 29.07 10.87
CA GLN A 242 -7.92 27.92 9.98
C GLN A 242 -6.82 26.90 10.25
N ARG A 243 -5.74 27.31 10.91
CA ARG A 243 -4.58 26.47 11.22
C ARG A 243 -4.81 25.63 12.47
N PHE A 244 -4.12 24.50 12.59
CA PHE A 244 -4.06 23.73 13.84
C PHE A 244 -3.34 24.53 14.93
N ARG A 245 -3.89 24.48 16.16
CA ARG A 245 -3.32 25.15 17.34
C ARG A 245 -2.05 24.48 17.83
N GLY A 246 -2.04 23.14 17.77
CA GLY A 246 -0.97 22.31 18.26
C GLY A 246 -0.14 21.63 17.18
N VAL A 247 0.74 20.74 17.64
CA VAL A 247 1.53 19.91 16.74
C VAL A 247 0.60 18.90 16.07
N ALA A 248 0.59 18.91 14.74
CA ALA A 248 -0.13 17.96 13.91
C ALA A 248 0.81 17.24 12.95
N GLY A 249 0.56 15.95 12.70
CA GLY A 249 1.31 15.12 11.77
C GLY A 249 0.38 14.23 10.95
N LEU A 250 0.80 13.88 9.75
CA LEU A 250 0.11 12.94 8.88
C LEU A 250 1.09 11.84 8.45
N VAL A 251 0.60 10.63 8.31
CA VAL A 251 1.33 9.53 7.66
C VAL A 251 0.35 8.84 6.72
N ARG A 252 0.68 8.79 5.43
CA ARG A 252 -0.14 8.18 4.38
C ARG A 252 0.61 7.08 3.66
N TYR A 253 -0.06 5.95 3.46
CA TYR A 253 0.41 4.86 2.64
C TYR A 253 -0.69 4.50 1.62
N ALA A 254 -0.59 5.04 0.41
CA ALA A 254 -1.67 5.01 -0.59
C ALA A 254 -2.95 5.66 -0.06
N ASP A 255 -4.05 4.89 0.01
CA ASP A 255 -5.35 5.29 0.54
C ASP A 255 -5.49 5.15 2.07
N ASP A 256 -4.53 4.47 2.72
CA ASP A 256 -4.52 4.24 4.17
C ASP A 256 -3.72 5.36 4.87
N PHE A 257 -4.31 6.10 5.78
CA PHE A 257 -3.62 7.22 6.44
C PHE A 257 -4.05 7.43 7.89
N VAL A 258 -3.15 8.06 8.66
CA VAL A 258 -3.32 8.36 10.08
C VAL A 258 -2.89 9.80 10.35
N GLY A 259 -3.80 10.60 10.90
CA GLY A 259 -3.52 11.91 11.46
C GLY A 259 -3.15 11.83 12.93
N THR A 260 -2.20 12.64 13.38
CA THR A 260 -1.77 12.72 14.79
C THR A 260 -1.84 14.16 15.27
N PHE A 261 -2.46 14.42 16.43
CA PHE A 261 -2.75 15.76 16.91
C PHE A 261 -2.41 15.91 18.39
N GLN A 262 -2.00 17.11 18.77
CA GLN A 262 -1.74 17.47 20.16
C GLN A 262 -3.03 17.71 20.92
N TYR A 263 -4.01 18.39 20.32
CA TYR A 263 -5.27 18.78 20.93
C TYR A 263 -6.45 18.06 20.28
N GLU A 264 -7.49 17.80 21.07
CA GLU A 264 -8.73 17.15 20.60
C GLU A 264 -9.46 18.02 19.58
N GLU A 265 -9.52 19.32 19.84
CA GLU A 265 -10.14 20.31 18.95
C GLU A 265 -9.56 20.24 17.52
N ASP A 266 -8.22 20.13 17.42
CA ASP A 266 -7.53 19.99 16.14
C ASP A 266 -7.89 18.68 15.42
N ALA A 267 -7.99 17.58 16.17
CA ALA A 267 -8.37 16.28 15.63
C ALA A 267 -9.82 16.26 15.13
N LEU A 268 -10.75 16.84 15.90
CA LEU A 268 -12.16 16.97 15.54
C LEU A 268 -12.35 17.92 14.35
N LYS A 269 -11.59 19.04 14.33
CA LYS A 269 -11.58 19.98 13.21
C LYS A 269 -11.12 19.28 11.93
N PHE A 270 -9.96 18.60 11.99
CA PHE A 270 -9.45 17.84 10.87
C PHE A 270 -10.48 16.82 10.35
N TYR A 271 -11.11 16.07 11.25
CA TYR A 271 -12.12 15.08 10.86
C TYR A 271 -13.28 15.70 10.09
N LYS A 272 -13.89 16.76 10.63
CA LYS A 272 -15.03 17.45 10.00
C LYS A 272 -14.66 18.08 8.65
N GLU A 273 -13.52 18.77 8.58
CA GLU A 273 -13.08 19.42 7.36
C GLU A 273 -12.63 18.39 6.31
N LEU A 274 -12.12 17.23 6.74
CA LEU A 274 -11.77 16.12 5.87
C LEU A 274 -13.01 15.53 5.16
N GLU A 275 -14.14 15.38 5.86
CA GLU A 275 -15.39 14.91 5.25
C GLU A 275 -15.87 15.85 4.16
N VAL A 276 -15.87 17.16 4.43
CA VAL A 276 -16.25 18.17 3.43
C VAL A 276 -15.29 18.14 2.25
N ARG A 277 -13.98 18.16 2.55
CA ARG A 277 -12.93 18.14 1.53
C ARG A 277 -13.01 16.92 0.64
N PHE A 278 -13.22 15.74 1.19
CA PHE A 278 -13.31 14.51 0.43
C PHE A 278 -14.58 14.48 -0.45
N ALA A 279 -15.71 14.94 0.08
CA ALA A 279 -16.94 15.04 -0.70
C ALA A 279 -16.78 15.93 -1.93
N GLU A 280 -16.06 17.06 -1.82
CA GLU A 280 -15.74 17.94 -2.96
C GLU A 280 -14.98 17.22 -4.07
N PHE A 281 -14.19 16.21 -3.73
CA PHE A 281 -13.36 15.45 -4.65
C PHE A 281 -13.87 14.04 -4.95
N GLY A 282 -15.14 13.75 -4.66
CA GLY A 282 -15.77 12.48 -4.99
C GLY A 282 -15.39 11.33 -4.05
N PHE A 283 -14.71 11.60 -2.92
CA PHE A 283 -14.38 10.59 -1.94
C PHE A 283 -15.40 10.54 -0.80
N THR A 284 -15.56 9.35 -0.22
CA THR A 284 -16.37 9.12 0.98
C THR A 284 -15.54 8.40 2.02
N LEU A 285 -15.57 8.84 3.26
CA LEU A 285 -14.94 8.14 4.37
C LEU A 285 -15.72 6.87 4.72
N ALA A 286 -14.99 5.83 5.13
CA ALA A 286 -15.58 4.63 5.69
C ALA A 286 -15.89 4.88 7.17
N GLU A 287 -17.11 5.31 7.49
CA GLU A 287 -17.54 5.67 8.85
C GLU A 287 -17.21 4.59 9.89
N GLU A 288 -17.39 3.32 9.51
CA GLU A 288 -17.12 2.17 10.36
C GLU A 288 -15.63 1.98 10.73
N LYS A 289 -14.74 2.73 10.07
CA LYS A 289 -13.30 2.67 10.27
C LYS A 289 -12.66 4.01 10.58
N THR A 290 -13.44 5.08 10.44
CA THR A 290 -12.95 6.43 10.71
C THR A 290 -13.35 6.86 12.11
N ARG A 291 -12.36 7.21 12.93
CA ARG A 291 -12.60 7.58 14.34
C ARG A 291 -11.48 8.45 14.89
N VAL A 292 -11.85 9.30 15.83
CA VAL A 292 -10.93 10.07 16.66
C VAL A 292 -10.67 9.29 17.95
N ILE A 293 -9.41 9.11 18.30
CA ILE A 293 -8.98 8.28 19.42
C ILE A 293 -8.05 9.08 20.32
N GLU A 294 -8.29 9.07 21.62
CA GLU A 294 -7.32 9.55 22.60
C GLU A 294 -6.16 8.54 22.68
N PHE A 295 -4.96 8.97 22.29
CA PHE A 295 -3.81 8.09 22.15
C PHE A 295 -2.51 8.84 22.40
N GLY A 296 -1.73 8.42 23.38
CA GLY A 296 -0.46 9.06 23.68
C GLY A 296 -0.07 8.90 25.16
N ARG A 297 0.87 9.73 25.59
CA ARG A 297 1.43 9.63 26.96
C ARG A 297 0.42 9.86 28.08
N PHE A 298 -0.63 10.62 27.81
CA PHE A 298 -1.65 10.99 28.80
C PHE A 298 -2.88 10.07 28.77
N ALA A 299 -3.06 9.27 27.72
CA ALA A 299 -4.27 8.47 27.51
C ALA A 299 -4.59 7.52 28.68
N GLN A 300 -3.58 6.90 29.32
CA GLN A 300 -3.81 6.05 30.48
C GLN A 300 -4.23 6.86 31.72
N ALA A 301 -3.57 7.99 32.00
CA ALA A 301 -3.89 8.83 33.17
C ALA A 301 -5.31 9.41 33.05
N ASN A 302 -5.66 9.92 31.88
CA ASN A 302 -6.99 10.45 31.60
C ASN A 302 -8.07 9.36 31.70
N LEU A 303 -7.77 8.14 31.24
CA LEU A 303 -8.65 7.00 31.40
C LEU A 303 -8.86 6.62 32.86
N ASP A 304 -7.79 6.58 33.66
CA ASP A 304 -7.86 6.26 35.10
C ASP A 304 -8.68 7.29 35.85
N GLU A 305 -8.58 8.58 35.49
CA GLU A 305 -9.40 9.64 36.05
C GLU A 305 -10.88 9.47 35.66
N ARG A 306 -11.21 9.22 34.39
CA ARG A 306 -12.60 8.93 33.99
C ARG A 306 -13.17 7.72 34.68
N ARG A 307 -12.36 6.70 34.97
CA ARG A 307 -12.81 5.55 35.78
C ARG A 307 -13.12 5.93 37.23
N ARG A 308 -12.29 6.76 37.87
CA ARG A 308 -12.58 7.25 39.22
C ARG A 308 -13.89 8.04 39.31
N LEU A 309 -14.21 8.75 38.21
CA LEU A 309 -15.46 9.51 38.07
C LEU A 309 -16.66 8.65 37.65
N GLY A 310 -16.49 7.35 37.45
CA GLY A 310 -17.55 6.44 36.98
C GLY A 310 -18.00 6.66 35.54
N LEU A 311 -17.21 7.36 34.73
CA LEU A 311 -17.55 7.70 33.34
C LEU A 311 -17.22 6.59 32.34
N THR A 312 -16.46 5.56 32.73
CA THR A 312 -16.08 4.44 31.88
C THR A 312 -15.62 3.23 32.68
N ASP A 313 -15.88 2.03 32.17
CA ASP A 313 -15.38 0.75 32.72
C ASP A 313 -14.10 0.26 31.99
N LYS A 314 -13.64 0.97 30.95
CA LYS A 314 -12.42 0.62 30.23
C LYS A 314 -11.22 0.63 31.17
N THR A 315 -10.34 -0.38 31.03
CA THR A 315 -9.11 -0.51 31.83
C THR A 315 -7.84 -0.17 31.05
N GLN A 316 -7.93 -0.07 29.72
CA GLN A 316 -6.79 0.23 28.86
C GLN A 316 -7.19 1.27 27.80
N PRO A 317 -6.27 2.14 27.39
CA PRO A 317 -6.49 3.09 26.30
C PRO A 317 -6.87 2.38 24.99
N ASP A 318 -7.56 3.10 24.15
CA ASP A 318 -7.93 2.62 22.83
C ASP A 318 -6.68 2.29 21.98
N THR A 319 -6.87 1.44 21.00
CA THR A 319 -5.84 1.03 20.05
C THR A 319 -6.32 1.33 18.64
N PHE A 320 -5.41 1.48 17.68
CA PHE A 320 -5.75 1.63 16.29
C PHE A 320 -4.90 0.71 15.40
N ASP A 321 -5.40 0.45 14.21
CA ASP A 321 -4.76 -0.44 13.24
C ASP A 321 -4.18 0.37 12.08
N PHE A 322 -2.91 0.13 11.72
CA PHE A 322 -2.28 0.72 10.55
C PHE A 322 -1.29 -0.27 9.93
N LEU A 323 -1.35 -0.44 8.62
CA LEU A 323 -0.45 -1.30 7.83
C LEU A 323 -0.24 -2.70 8.43
N GLY A 324 -1.30 -3.34 8.90
CA GLY A 324 -1.24 -4.71 9.43
C GLY A 324 -0.78 -4.86 10.88
N PHE A 325 -0.55 -3.75 11.58
CA PHE A 325 -0.21 -3.71 12.99
C PHE A 325 -1.27 -2.98 13.79
N THR A 326 -1.50 -3.45 15.00
CA THR A 326 -2.26 -2.74 16.04
C THR A 326 -1.28 -1.97 16.92
N PHE A 327 -1.48 -0.67 17.04
CA PHE A 327 -0.72 0.24 17.88
C PHE A 327 -1.39 0.36 19.25
N TYR A 328 -0.61 0.34 20.34
CA TYR A 328 -1.12 0.45 21.68
C TYR A 328 -0.14 1.19 22.63
N CYS A 329 -0.72 1.92 23.60
CA CYS A 329 0.02 2.60 24.64
C CYS A 329 0.62 1.58 25.60
N ALA A 330 1.89 1.78 26.00
CA ALA A 330 2.61 0.89 26.89
C ALA A 330 3.66 1.66 27.70
N LYS A 331 4.30 0.96 28.65
CA LYS A 331 5.48 1.44 29.35
C LYS A 331 6.69 0.61 28.90
N ALA A 332 7.83 1.26 28.74
CA ALA A 332 9.10 0.59 28.48
C ALA A 332 9.52 -0.21 29.72
N ARG A 333 9.97 -1.47 29.53
CA ARG A 333 10.31 -2.35 30.66
C ARG A 333 11.44 -1.83 31.53
N GLU A 334 12.46 -1.24 30.93
CA GLU A 334 13.68 -0.79 31.61
C GLU A 334 13.50 0.56 32.30
N THR A 335 12.78 1.48 31.66
CA THR A 335 12.71 2.89 32.12
C THR A 335 11.37 3.27 32.73
N GLY A 336 10.35 2.41 32.63
CA GLY A 336 8.97 2.74 33.04
C GLY A 336 8.32 3.87 32.25
N ARG A 337 9.03 4.51 31.31
CA ARG A 337 8.54 5.64 30.51
C ARG A 337 7.51 5.19 29.49
N PHE A 338 6.62 6.11 29.12
CA PHE A 338 5.66 5.89 28.04
C PHE A 338 6.37 5.47 26.75
N CYS A 339 5.82 4.47 26.10
CA CYS A 339 6.20 4.08 24.75
C CYS A 339 4.97 3.56 23.98
N VAL A 340 5.02 3.67 22.68
CA VAL A 340 4.05 3.01 21.79
C VAL A 340 4.64 1.68 21.36
N LYS A 341 3.86 0.62 21.48
CA LYS A 341 4.21 -0.71 20.98
C LYS A 341 3.29 -1.12 19.85
N VAL A 342 3.78 -2.04 19.04
CA VAL A 342 3.01 -2.62 17.93
C VAL A 342 2.87 -4.12 18.12
N LYS A 343 1.76 -4.67 17.64
CA LYS A 343 1.53 -6.13 17.53
C LYS A 343 0.85 -6.42 16.20
N SER A 344 1.10 -7.60 15.64
CA SER A 344 0.38 -8.05 14.44
C SER A 344 -1.13 -8.07 14.70
N ILE A 345 -1.94 -7.59 13.75
CA ILE A 345 -3.40 -7.69 13.84
C ILE A 345 -3.80 -9.15 13.97
N GLY A 346 -4.43 -9.51 15.10
CA GLY A 346 -4.72 -10.89 15.47
C GLY A 346 -5.54 -11.63 14.41
N LYS A 347 -6.58 -11.00 13.85
CA LYS A 347 -7.41 -11.58 12.79
C LYS A 347 -6.60 -11.90 11.51
N ARG A 348 -5.66 -11.02 11.10
CA ARG A 348 -4.79 -11.24 9.93
C ARG A 348 -3.78 -12.37 10.20
N MET A 349 -3.17 -12.38 11.38
CA MET A 349 -2.26 -13.43 11.81
C MET A 349 -2.95 -14.80 11.85
N GLN A 350 -4.13 -14.90 12.45
CA GLN A 350 -4.87 -16.16 12.57
C GLN A 350 -5.29 -16.71 11.19
N ARG A 351 -5.73 -15.84 10.29
CA ARG A 351 -6.06 -16.22 8.90
C ARG A 351 -4.84 -16.79 8.18
N LYS A 352 -3.69 -16.12 8.26
CA LYS A 352 -2.46 -16.61 7.62
C LYS A 352 -2.02 -17.96 8.21
N LEU A 353 -2.16 -18.13 9.52
CA LEU A 353 -1.92 -19.39 10.21
C LEU A 353 -2.84 -20.50 9.66
N ASN A 354 -4.14 -20.22 9.55
CA ASN A 354 -5.11 -21.19 9.04
C ASN A 354 -4.78 -21.62 7.60
N GLN A 355 -4.37 -20.68 6.73
CA GLN A 355 -3.94 -21.00 5.36
C GLN A 355 -2.72 -21.94 5.35
N ILE A 356 -1.72 -21.66 6.19
CA ILE A 356 -0.52 -22.50 6.30
C ILE A 356 -0.87 -23.88 6.84
N VAL A 357 -1.70 -23.95 7.88
CA VAL A 357 -2.14 -25.24 8.48
C VAL A 357 -2.93 -26.07 7.46
N ALA A 358 -3.83 -25.45 6.70
CA ALA A 358 -4.57 -26.12 5.63
C ALA A 358 -3.64 -26.66 4.55
N TRP A 359 -2.63 -25.88 4.16
CA TRP A 359 -1.62 -26.30 3.19
C TRP A 359 -0.79 -27.49 3.72
N ILE A 360 -0.32 -27.44 4.98
CA ILE A 360 0.39 -28.55 5.63
C ILE A 360 -0.47 -29.80 5.64
N LYS A 361 -1.76 -29.69 6.03
CA LYS A 361 -2.71 -30.79 6.03
C LYS A 361 -2.83 -31.45 4.66
N LYS A 362 -2.98 -30.65 3.61
CA LYS A 362 -3.13 -31.12 2.22
C LYS A 362 -1.85 -31.80 1.72
N ASN A 363 -0.68 -31.24 2.03
CA ASN A 363 0.61 -31.67 1.48
C ASN A 363 1.40 -32.57 2.46
N ARG A 364 0.79 -33.07 3.54
CA ARG A 364 1.49 -33.85 4.58
C ARG A 364 2.22 -35.09 4.06
N HIS A 365 1.77 -35.67 2.95
CA HIS A 365 2.36 -36.86 2.32
C HIS A 365 3.51 -36.54 1.34
N SER A 366 3.74 -35.28 1.03
CA SER A 366 4.84 -34.87 0.16
C SER A 366 6.20 -35.11 0.82
N LYS A 367 7.29 -35.10 0.02
CA LYS A 367 8.68 -35.19 0.54
C LYS A 367 8.94 -34.04 1.51
N LEU A 368 9.74 -34.27 2.55
CA LEU A 368 10.04 -33.28 3.58
C LEU A 368 10.66 -32.02 2.99
N GLU A 369 11.58 -32.17 2.04
CA GLU A 369 12.27 -31.06 1.35
C GLU A 369 11.26 -30.10 0.72
N VAL A 370 10.23 -30.61 0.04
CA VAL A 370 9.18 -29.82 -0.60
C VAL A 370 8.37 -29.03 0.44
N ILE A 371 8.02 -29.71 1.55
CA ILE A 371 7.27 -29.07 2.66
C ILE A 371 8.13 -27.95 3.25
N TRP A 372 9.40 -28.19 3.54
CA TRP A 372 10.30 -27.22 4.16
C TRP A 372 10.62 -26.03 3.25
N GLN A 373 10.88 -26.27 1.97
CA GLN A 373 11.10 -25.19 1.00
C GLN A 373 9.89 -24.25 0.91
N HIS A 374 8.69 -24.81 0.82
CA HIS A 374 7.48 -24.01 0.78
C HIS A 374 7.26 -23.22 2.07
N LEU A 375 7.35 -23.89 3.23
CA LEU A 375 7.13 -23.25 4.52
C LEU A 375 8.16 -22.17 4.80
N ASN A 376 9.43 -22.44 4.54
CA ASN A 376 10.50 -21.45 4.76
C ASN A 376 10.33 -20.22 3.84
N ARG A 377 9.88 -20.42 2.59
CA ARG A 377 9.55 -19.28 1.69
C ARG A 377 8.42 -18.43 2.27
N VAL A 378 7.33 -19.07 2.71
CA VAL A 378 6.18 -18.36 3.28
C VAL A 378 6.54 -17.68 4.60
N LEU A 379 7.28 -18.34 5.48
CA LEU A 379 7.72 -17.80 6.77
C LEU A 379 8.71 -16.66 6.62
N LYS A 380 9.70 -16.79 5.74
CA LYS A 380 10.64 -15.70 5.43
C LYS A 380 9.89 -14.45 4.96
N GLY A 381 8.92 -14.60 4.05
CA GLY A 381 8.06 -13.49 3.61
C GLY A 381 7.26 -12.87 4.76
N TYR A 382 6.67 -13.69 5.63
CA TYR A 382 5.93 -13.21 6.80
C TYR A 382 6.84 -12.46 7.79
N PHE A 383 8.01 -13.01 8.11
CA PHE A 383 8.95 -12.40 9.06
C PHE A 383 9.62 -11.14 8.48
N ASN A 384 9.87 -11.08 7.17
CA ASN A 384 10.37 -9.85 6.54
C ASN A 384 9.44 -8.65 6.79
N TYR A 385 8.13 -8.90 6.89
CA TYR A 385 7.15 -7.85 7.14
C TYR A 385 6.87 -7.63 8.63
N TYR A 386 6.62 -8.71 9.39
CA TYR A 386 6.11 -8.63 10.77
C TYR A 386 7.19 -8.73 11.86
N ALA A 387 8.41 -9.19 11.56
CA ALA A 387 9.47 -9.30 12.56
C ALA A 387 10.15 -7.94 12.79
N VAL A 388 9.40 -7.01 13.38
CA VAL A 388 9.84 -5.67 13.74
C VAL A 388 10.01 -5.54 15.26
N SER A 389 10.86 -4.59 15.70
CA SER A 389 11.02 -4.28 17.13
C SER A 389 9.64 -3.95 17.75
N GLY A 390 9.38 -4.52 18.94
CA GLY A 390 8.09 -4.43 19.63
C GLY A 390 7.10 -5.54 19.29
N ASN A 391 7.23 -6.27 18.16
CA ASN A 391 6.32 -7.34 17.73
C ASN A 391 6.88 -8.76 17.93
N SER A 392 8.01 -8.94 18.61
CA SER A 392 8.62 -10.26 18.83
C SER A 392 7.66 -11.31 19.45
N PRO A 393 6.77 -10.97 20.41
CA PRO A 393 5.85 -11.98 20.95
C PRO A 393 4.90 -12.54 19.90
N SER A 394 4.36 -11.68 19.00
CA SER A 394 3.41 -12.12 17.97
C SER A 394 4.07 -13.06 16.95
N VAL A 395 5.29 -12.73 16.49
CA VAL A 395 5.99 -13.56 15.51
C VAL A 395 6.49 -14.87 16.13
N SER A 396 6.91 -14.88 17.39
CA SER A 396 7.30 -16.09 18.13
C SER A 396 6.10 -17.03 18.33
N ILE A 397 4.95 -16.52 18.74
CA ILE A 397 3.70 -17.27 18.86
C ILE A 397 3.28 -17.84 17.49
N PHE A 398 3.39 -17.06 16.43
CA PHE A 398 3.07 -17.52 15.08
C PHE A 398 3.95 -18.71 14.65
N ARG A 399 5.27 -18.59 14.82
CA ARG A 399 6.24 -19.65 14.54
C ARG A 399 5.93 -20.92 15.37
N TYR A 400 5.71 -20.76 16.67
CA TYR A 400 5.38 -21.86 17.58
C TYR A 400 4.12 -22.63 17.13
N LYS A 401 3.05 -21.91 16.77
CA LYS A 401 1.82 -22.54 16.28
C LYS A 401 2.04 -23.34 14.99
N ILE A 402 2.91 -22.88 14.10
CA ILE A 402 3.26 -23.60 12.86
C ILE A 402 4.06 -24.85 13.16
N ILE A 403 5.04 -24.79 14.07
CA ILE A 403 5.80 -25.97 14.51
C ILE A 403 4.88 -27.02 15.11
N ARG A 404 3.92 -26.63 15.95
CA ARG A 404 2.90 -27.55 16.49
C ARG A 404 2.02 -28.14 15.42
N ALA A 405 1.63 -27.37 14.41
CA ALA A 405 0.86 -27.86 13.29
C ALA A 405 1.64 -28.87 12.44
N LEU A 406 2.92 -28.63 12.20
CA LEU A 406 3.82 -29.60 11.55
C LEU A 406 3.89 -30.91 12.32
N PHE A 407 4.19 -30.86 13.61
CA PHE A 407 4.21 -32.03 14.47
C PHE A 407 2.91 -32.83 14.37
N LYS A 408 1.76 -32.13 14.48
CA LYS A 408 0.44 -32.77 14.38
C LYS A 408 0.23 -33.48 13.04
N TRP A 409 0.53 -32.81 11.93
CA TRP A 409 0.18 -33.33 10.60
C TRP A 409 1.20 -34.32 10.04
N LEU A 410 2.47 -34.22 10.41
CA LEU A 410 3.46 -35.24 10.07
C LEU A 410 3.18 -36.56 10.79
N ASN A 411 2.70 -36.51 12.05
CA ASN A 411 2.24 -37.70 12.79
C ASN A 411 0.93 -38.27 12.27
N ARG A 412 0.28 -37.63 11.28
CA ARG A 412 -0.94 -38.12 10.64
C ARG A 412 -0.75 -38.53 9.19
N ARG A 413 0.49 -38.89 8.81
CA ARG A 413 0.81 -39.44 7.50
C ARG A 413 0.36 -40.90 7.36
N SER A 414 0.40 -41.65 8.45
CA SER A 414 -0.02 -43.02 8.55
C SER A 414 -0.74 -43.21 9.89
N GLN A 415 -1.25 -44.43 10.14
CA GLN A 415 -1.82 -44.80 11.44
C GLN A 415 -0.73 -44.96 12.54
N ARG A 416 0.52 -45.14 12.14
CA ARG A 416 1.67 -45.20 13.08
C ARG A 416 2.14 -43.79 13.42
N LYS A 417 2.33 -43.50 14.73
CA LYS A 417 2.90 -42.27 15.22
C LYS A 417 4.41 -42.20 14.82
N SER A 418 4.75 -41.31 13.88
CA SER A 418 6.10 -41.24 13.30
C SER A 418 7.12 -40.55 14.22
N TYR A 419 6.68 -39.55 14.99
CA TYR A 419 7.54 -38.71 15.82
C TYR A 419 6.99 -38.54 17.23
N ASN A 420 7.86 -38.68 18.25
CA ASN A 420 7.71 -38.02 19.53
C ASN A 420 8.36 -36.64 19.47
N TRP A 421 8.19 -35.83 20.51
CA TRP A 421 8.78 -34.47 20.51
C TRP A 421 10.31 -34.48 20.43
N LYS A 422 11.00 -35.43 21.05
CA LYS A 422 12.45 -35.55 21.00
C LYS A 422 12.94 -35.79 19.55
N GLY A 423 12.42 -36.80 18.89
CA GLY A 423 12.77 -37.09 17.49
C GLY A 423 12.34 -36.01 16.52
N PHE A 424 11.21 -35.33 16.79
CA PHE A 424 10.79 -34.20 15.97
C PHE A 424 11.72 -32.97 16.11
N ASN A 425 12.22 -32.69 17.31
CA ASN A 425 13.21 -31.63 17.52
C ASN A 425 14.54 -31.96 16.84
N GLN A 426 15.02 -33.20 16.91
CA GLN A 426 16.20 -33.64 16.15
C GLN A 426 16.00 -33.47 14.63
N MET A 427 14.81 -33.79 14.12
CA MET A 427 14.49 -33.55 12.72
C MET A 427 14.49 -32.04 12.39
N LEU A 428 14.03 -31.16 13.30
CA LEU A 428 14.10 -29.72 13.11
C LEU A 428 15.54 -29.15 13.09
N GLU A 429 16.50 -29.83 13.70
CA GLU A 429 17.93 -29.50 13.60
C GLU A 429 18.45 -29.78 12.18
N SER A 430 18.07 -30.92 11.60
CA SER A 430 18.44 -31.29 10.21
C SER A 430 17.64 -30.50 9.16
N TYR A 431 16.39 -30.15 9.47
CA TYR A 431 15.49 -29.37 8.63
C TYR A 431 15.05 -28.09 9.36
N PRO A 432 15.87 -27.05 9.44
CA PRO A 432 15.55 -25.87 10.21
C PRO A 432 14.38 -25.08 9.59
N ILE A 433 13.46 -24.68 10.46
CA ILE A 433 12.37 -23.74 10.13
C ILE A 433 12.85 -22.31 10.34
N ALA A 434 12.52 -21.43 9.42
CA ALA A 434 12.89 -20.03 9.46
C ALA A 434 12.65 -19.41 10.84
N ASP A 435 13.66 -18.70 11.33
CA ASP A 435 13.64 -18.11 12.66
C ASP A 435 12.86 -16.79 12.70
N ALA A 436 12.28 -16.51 13.88
CA ALA A 436 11.42 -15.36 14.15
C ALA A 436 12.16 -14.18 14.80
N HIS A 437 13.49 -14.07 14.56
CA HIS A 437 14.28 -12.93 15.07
C HIS A 437 13.83 -11.61 14.44
N ILE A 438 14.02 -10.52 15.19
CA ILE A 438 13.70 -9.16 14.73
C ILE A 438 14.63 -8.81 13.55
N ARG A 439 14.03 -8.30 12.48
CA ARG A 439 14.72 -7.95 11.23
C ARG A 439 14.79 -6.45 11.00
N VAL A 440 13.83 -5.72 11.56
CA VAL A 440 13.71 -4.27 11.36
C VAL A 440 13.49 -3.59 12.70
N ASP A 441 14.35 -2.63 13.03
CA ASP A 441 14.11 -1.73 14.15
C ASP A 441 13.28 -0.52 13.68
N ILE A 442 11.97 -0.57 13.95
CA ILE A 442 11.04 0.52 13.59
C ILE A 442 11.14 1.71 14.51
N TYR A 443 11.80 1.59 15.67
CA TYR A 443 11.97 2.71 16.60
C TYR A 443 13.20 3.57 16.27
N ASN A 444 14.21 2.99 15.62
CA ASN A 444 15.43 3.65 15.19
C ASN A 444 15.69 3.37 13.70
N TYR A 445 14.63 3.45 12.88
CA TYR A 445 14.75 3.17 11.45
C TYR A 445 15.67 4.21 10.80
N ARG A 446 16.86 3.80 10.43
CA ARG A 446 17.79 4.63 9.65
C ARG A 446 17.47 4.47 8.16
N ARG A 447 17.43 5.59 7.46
CA ARG A 447 17.29 5.63 6.00
C ARG A 447 18.52 5.06 5.30
#